data_7cf42d9314120dc3594781b19d70bef7
#
_entry.id   7cf42d9314120dc3594781b19d70bef7
#
_cell.length_a   1.000
_cell.length_b   1.000
_cell.length_c   1.000
_cell.angle_alpha   90.00
_cell.angle_beta   90.00
_cell.angle_gamma   90.00
#
_symmetry.space_group_name_H-M   'P 1'
#
loop_
_entity.id
_entity.type
_entity.pdbx_description
1 polymer ?
#
loop_
_entity_poly.entity_id
_entity_poly.type
_entity_poly.pdbx_seq_one_letter_code
_entity_poly.pdbx_strand_id
1 'polypeptide(L)'
;MKRRVVVLLAVAAGALVITAAAWALRFTDESYFPPVGAVGSPYSFTFGGAGGCGPALPYQFSVIADSLPPGLTLASSGHVGGTPTRAGSWSFWVNLSDQNPPSADWCRPSEAQRQFTITINGSGGGGPAPPAPAATVSITTASLPAASVGSPYSSTFAASSSATPSWSIAAGSLPAGLSLASNGALSGTPQTAGTVSFTVKVSAGGAQSQKQFTLEVTPALQIIGPDSPVGEVAVPLTIGLNATGGSAPYRWELKTGSLPTHVGFIGDQGNGSAAMIKGVPADPGSFKLAFTVTDVRGRSTEQTITLRVAEKLRLVAVHMPRVGHVGKPYRARGIVQGGVGADIWSIAKGTLPAGLKLDPSTGLISGKPVRRGQYVLYLTAKDELGASRSLKISIAIRR
;
A
#
# COMPACT_ATOMS: atom_id res chain seq x y z
N MET A 1 -12.02 -22.57 52.26
CA MET A 1 -12.65 -23.11 51.03
C MET A 1 -12.42 -22.10 49.89
N LYS A 2 -11.36 -22.32 49.11
CA LYS A 2 -11.03 -21.47 47.94
C LYS A 2 -11.51 -22.18 46.67
N ARG A 3 -12.57 -21.67 46.06
CA ARG A 3 -13.03 -22.15 44.74
C ARG A 3 -12.09 -21.60 43.68
N ARG A 4 -11.34 -22.47 43.02
CA ARG A 4 -10.60 -22.18 41.78
C ARG A 4 -11.59 -22.18 40.63
N VAL A 5 -11.75 -21.04 40.02
CA VAL A 5 -12.43 -20.91 38.72
C VAL A 5 -11.42 -21.34 37.67
N VAL A 6 -11.68 -22.45 37.00
CA VAL A 6 -10.96 -22.89 35.80
C VAL A 6 -11.63 -22.19 34.64
N VAL A 7 -10.95 -21.22 34.04
CA VAL A 7 -11.34 -20.64 32.78
C VAL A 7 -10.89 -21.60 31.69
N LEU A 8 -11.82 -22.36 31.13
CA LEU A 8 -11.61 -23.09 29.89
C LEU A 8 -11.57 -22.08 28.75
N LEU A 9 -10.36 -21.78 28.23
CA LEU A 9 -10.18 -21.18 26.92
C LEU A 9 -10.61 -22.21 25.86
N ALA A 10 -11.81 -22.07 25.35
CA ALA A 10 -12.21 -22.72 24.12
C ALA A 10 -11.44 -22.04 22.98
N VAL A 11 -10.32 -22.63 22.58
CA VAL A 11 -9.72 -22.38 21.28
C VAL A 11 -10.71 -22.90 20.27
N ALA A 12 -11.48 -22.00 19.66
CA ALA A 12 -12.23 -22.29 18.46
C ALA A 12 -11.21 -22.57 17.36
N ALA A 13 -10.85 -23.84 17.20
CA ALA A 13 -10.28 -24.33 15.98
C ALA A 13 -11.31 -24.04 14.88
N GLY A 14 -11.12 -22.96 14.13
CA GLY A 14 -11.78 -22.74 12.85
C GLY A 14 -11.34 -23.86 11.93
N ALA A 15 -11.98 -25.03 12.06
CA ALA A 15 -11.92 -26.05 11.05
C ALA A 15 -12.47 -25.38 9.79
N LEU A 16 -11.56 -25.09 8.86
CA LEU A 16 -11.90 -24.86 7.47
C LEU A 16 -12.75 -26.07 7.07
N VAL A 17 -14.04 -25.93 7.10
CA VAL A 17 -14.96 -26.88 6.48
C VAL A 17 -14.73 -26.73 4.97
N ILE A 18 -13.65 -27.33 4.49
CA ILE A 18 -13.50 -27.67 3.10
C ILE A 18 -14.63 -28.67 2.90
N THR A 19 -15.71 -28.20 2.29
CA THR A 19 -16.88 -29.02 2.00
C THR A 19 -16.38 -30.30 1.32
N ALA A 20 -16.71 -31.46 1.89
CA ALA A 20 -16.34 -32.77 1.36
C ALA A 20 -16.69 -32.95 -0.13
N ALA A 21 -17.56 -32.12 -0.67
CA ALA A 21 -17.89 -31.99 -2.08
C ALA A 21 -16.72 -31.61 -3.01
N ALA A 22 -15.68 -30.94 -2.49
CA ALA A 22 -14.52 -30.56 -3.33
C ALA A 22 -13.59 -31.73 -3.67
N TRP A 23 -13.66 -32.83 -2.90
CA TRP A 23 -12.81 -34.02 -3.05
C TRP A 23 -13.55 -35.21 -3.63
N ALA A 24 -14.89 -35.17 -3.67
CA ALA A 24 -15.68 -36.22 -4.25
C ALA A 24 -15.40 -36.34 -5.76
N LEU A 25 -15.09 -37.57 -6.22
CA LEU A 25 -14.96 -37.87 -7.64
C LEU A 25 -16.29 -37.64 -8.32
N ARG A 26 -16.32 -36.88 -9.39
CA ARG A 26 -17.55 -36.54 -10.14
C ARG A 26 -17.27 -36.33 -11.62
N PHE A 27 -18.30 -36.51 -12.44
CA PHE A 27 -18.29 -36.04 -13.82
C PHE A 27 -18.33 -34.52 -13.85
N THR A 28 -17.53 -33.86 -14.70
CA THR A 28 -17.45 -32.40 -14.80
C THR A 28 -18.68 -31.77 -15.45
N ASP A 29 -19.45 -32.57 -16.19
CA ASP A 29 -20.58 -32.09 -16.99
C ASP A 29 -21.91 -32.56 -16.39
N GLU A 30 -22.26 -32.05 -15.20
CA GLU A 30 -23.48 -32.44 -14.48
C GLU A 30 -24.78 -32.13 -15.24
N SER A 31 -24.77 -31.16 -16.15
CA SER A 31 -25.90 -30.74 -16.98
C SER A 31 -25.77 -31.13 -18.46
N TYR A 32 -24.74 -31.90 -18.80
CA TYR A 32 -24.41 -32.16 -20.18
C TYR A 32 -25.04 -33.44 -20.69
N PHE A 33 -25.78 -33.35 -21.79
CA PHE A 33 -26.29 -34.50 -22.56
C PHE A 33 -25.32 -34.76 -23.72
N PRO A 34 -24.86 -36.01 -23.92
CA PRO A 34 -24.09 -36.35 -25.11
C PRO A 34 -24.81 -35.89 -26.39
N PRO A 35 -24.08 -35.35 -27.38
CA PRO A 35 -24.70 -34.85 -28.60
C PRO A 35 -25.47 -35.93 -29.33
N VAL A 36 -26.51 -35.54 -30.06
CA VAL A 36 -27.26 -36.44 -30.94
C VAL A 36 -26.38 -36.83 -32.12
N GLY A 37 -26.28 -38.12 -32.39
CA GLY A 37 -25.57 -38.63 -33.56
C GLY A 37 -26.53 -38.95 -34.73
N ALA A 38 -25.98 -39.38 -35.88
CA ALA A 38 -26.74 -39.87 -37.03
C ALA A 38 -26.10 -41.16 -37.57
N VAL A 39 -26.94 -42.09 -38.05
CA VAL A 39 -26.47 -43.34 -38.67
C VAL A 39 -25.54 -43.02 -39.84
N GLY A 40 -24.36 -43.67 -39.86
CA GLY A 40 -23.37 -43.51 -40.92
C GLY A 40 -22.47 -42.26 -40.82
N SER A 41 -22.68 -41.40 -39.82
CA SER A 41 -21.85 -40.22 -39.60
C SER A 41 -20.88 -40.46 -38.45
N PRO A 42 -19.61 -39.99 -38.54
CA PRO A 42 -18.65 -40.08 -37.43
C PRO A 42 -19.20 -39.36 -36.18
N TYR A 43 -19.11 -40.04 -35.05
CA TYR A 43 -19.51 -39.52 -33.73
C TYR A 43 -18.29 -39.36 -32.84
N SER A 44 -18.20 -38.22 -32.11
CA SER A 44 -17.12 -37.94 -31.19
C SER A 44 -17.64 -37.13 -30.00
N PHE A 45 -17.35 -37.63 -28.79
CA PHE A 45 -17.69 -36.98 -27.53
C PHE A 45 -16.71 -37.44 -26.45
N THR A 46 -16.39 -36.62 -25.46
CA THR A 46 -15.48 -37.01 -24.38
C THR A 46 -16.07 -36.66 -23.02
N PHE A 47 -16.16 -37.62 -22.12
CA PHE A 47 -16.51 -37.44 -20.73
C PHE A 47 -15.33 -36.77 -19.98
N GLY A 48 -15.64 -35.85 -19.06
CA GLY A 48 -14.68 -35.26 -18.17
C GLY A 48 -14.90 -35.71 -16.72
N GLY A 49 -13.81 -35.81 -15.95
CA GLY A 49 -13.83 -36.11 -14.53
C GLY A 49 -13.18 -35.01 -13.72
N ALA A 50 -13.58 -34.84 -12.44
CA ALA A 50 -12.97 -33.95 -11.47
C ALA A 50 -13.09 -34.51 -10.04
N GLY A 51 -12.18 -34.10 -9.15
CA GLY A 51 -12.14 -34.52 -7.74
C GLY A 51 -11.34 -35.82 -7.54
N GLY A 52 -11.66 -36.60 -6.52
CA GLY A 52 -10.89 -37.77 -6.13
C GLY A 52 -9.53 -37.39 -5.48
N CYS A 53 -8.54 -38.27 -5.64
CA CYS A 53 -7.20 -38.11 -5.07
C CYS A 53 -6.27 -37.17 -5.85
N GLY A 54 -6.78 -36.46 -6.85
CA GLY A 54 -6.03 -35.46 -7.64
C GLY A 54 -5.56 -36.00 -9.00
N PRO A 55 -5.03 -35.13 -9.87
CA PRO A 55 -4.79 -35.41 -11.29
C PRO A 55 -3.44 -36.06 -11.61
N ALA A 56 -2.79 -36.73 -10.65
CA ALA A 56 -1.48 -37.34 -10.90
C ALA A 56 -1.52 -38.44 -11.96
N LEU A 57 -2.64 -39.17 -12.06
CA LEU A 57 -2.93 -40.11 -13.12
C LEU A 57 -4.25 -39.77 -13.81
N PRO A 58 -4.41 -40.09 -15.12
CA PRO A 58 -5.63 -39.78 -15.82
C PRO A 58 -6.80 -40.64 -15.28
N TYR A 59 -7.99 -40.03 -15.19
CA TYR A 59 -9.20 -40.72 -14.87
C TYR A 59 -9.48 -41.82 -15.89
N GLN A 60 -10.09 -42.93 -15.42
CA GLN A 60 -10.52 -44.01 -16.30
C GLN A 60 -12.04 -44.11 -16.34
N PHE A 61 -12.53 -44.31 -17.53
CA PHE A 61 -13.95 -44.45 -17.85
C PHE A 61 -14.25 -45.83 -18.40
N SER A 62 -15.34 -46.42 -17.96
CA SER A 62 -15.82 -47.72 -18.48
C SER A 62 -17.33 -47.78 -18.48
N VAL A 63 -17.91 -48.52 -19.43
CA VAL A 63 -19.35 -48.85 -19.41
C VAL A 63 -19.54 -50.00 -18.45
N ILE A 64 -20.44 -49.85 -17.49
CA ILE A 64 -20.69 -50.87 -16.46
C ILE A 64 -22.07 -51.55 -16.56
N ALA A 65 -23.02 -50.93 -17.22
CA ALA A 65 -24.33 -51.48 -17.46
C ALA A 65 -24.90 -50.94 -18.77
N ASP A 66 -25.73 -51.74 -19.41
CA ASP A 66 -26.30 -51.48 -20.73
C ASP A 66 -25.24 -51.41 -21.85
N SER A 67 -25.56 -50.82 -22.98
CA SER A 67 -24.62 -50.73 -24.09
C SER A 67 -24.70 -49.41 -24.83
N LEU A 68 -23.57 -48.98 -25.36
CA LEU A 68 -23.51 -47.88 -26.31
C LEU A 68 -24.29 -48.17 -27.58
N PRO A 69 -24.70 -47.14 -28.34
CA PRO A 69 -25.22 -47.32 -29.69
C PRO A 69 -24.30 -48.21 -30.52
N PRO A 70 -24.85 -49.17 -31.32
CA PRO A 70 -24.03 -50.00 -32.19
C PRO A 70 -23.13 -49.19 -33.12
N GLY A 71 -21.83 -49.52 -33.15
CA GLY A 71 -20.81 -48.80 -33.89
C GLY A 71 -20.08 -47.72 -33.11
N LEU A 72 -20.43 -47.47 -31.82
CA LEU A 72 -19.69 -46.59 -30.91
C LEU A 72 -18.94 -47.40 -29.86
N THR A 73 -17.80 -46.88 -29.42
CA THR A 73 -16.96 -47.41 -28.34
C THR A 73 -16.57 -46.32 -27.38
N LEU A 74 -16.41 -46.65 -26.09
CA LEU A 74 -15.86 -45.81 -25.06
C LEU A 74 -14.40 -46.20 -24.78
N ALA A 75 -13.48 -45.31 -25.02
CA ALA A 75 -12.09 -45.48 -24.59
C ALA A 75 -11.93 -45.20 -23.09
N SER A 76 -10.92 -45.78 -22.45
CA SER A 76 -10.61 -45.55 -21.04
C SER A 76 -10.29 -44.08 -20.73
N SER A 77 -9.91 -43.28 -21.70
CA SER A 77 -9.74 -41.82 -21.60
C SER A 77 -11.04 -41.01 -21.51
N GLY A 78 -12.20 -41.68 -21.59
CA GLY A 78 -13.51 -41.03 -21.63
C GLY A 78 -14.01 -40.67 -23.03
N HIS A 79 -13.23 -40.91 -24.06
CA HIS A 79 -13.64 -40.62 -25.43
C HIS A 79 -14.62 -41.68 -25.98
N VAL A 80 -15.82 -41.22 -26.36
CA VAL A 80 -16.80 -42.00 -27.12
C VAL A 80 -16.64 -41.66 -28.58
N GLY A 81 -16.30 -42.64 -29.38
CA GLY A 81 -16.08 -42.45 -30.82
C GLY A 81 -16.53 -43.63 -31.64
N GLY A 82 -16.69 -43.44 -32.97
CA GLY A 82 -17.09 -44.44 -33.92
C GLY A 82 -18.13 -43.94 -34.90
N THR A 83 -18.76 -44.85 -35.64
CA THR A 83 -19.83 -44.54 -36.59
C THR A 83 -21.06 -45.33 -36.23
N PRO A 84 -22.14 -44.71 -35.73
CA PRO A 84 -23.36 -45.43 -35.36
C PRO A 84 -23.98 -46.13 -36.54
N THR A 85 -24.39 -47.35 -36.34
CA THR A 85 -24.99 -48.21 -37.45
C THR A 85 -26.51 -48.37 -37.35
N ARG A 86 -27.10 -47.85 -36.21
CA ARG A 86 -28.55 -48.02 -35.99
C ARG A 86 -29.11 -46.77 -35.31
N ALA A 87 -30.30 -46.34 -35.78
CA ALA A 87 -31.07 -45.28 -35.17
C ALA A 87 -31.81 -45.77 -33.90
N GLY A 88 -31.89 -44.86 -32.88
CA GLY A 88 -32.57 -45.15 -31.61
C GLY A 88 -31.98 -44.30 -30.47
N SER A 89 -32.47 -44.57 -29.25
CA SER A 89 -31.91 -43.97 -28.02
C SER A 89 -31.38 -45.08 -27.14
N TRP A 90 -30.14 -44.93 -26.69
CA TRP A 90 -29.44 -45.90 -25.85
C TRP A 90 -29.05 -45.23 -24.53
N SER A 91 -29.55 -45.74 -23.43
CA SER A 91 -29.12 -45.37 -22.10
C SER A 91 -28.11 -46.40 -21.59
N PHE A 92 -27.03 -45.93 -20.98
CA PHE A 92 -25.95 -46.77 -20.45
C PHE A 92 -25.31 -46.10 -19.23
N TRP A 93 -24.73 -46.93 -18.37
CA TRP A 93 -24.02 -46.43 -17.18
C TRP A 93 -22.53 -46.37 -17.45
N VAL A 94 -21.95 -45.24 -17.09
CA VAL A 94 -20.50 -45.04 -17.14
C VAL A 94 -19.96 -44.94 -15.70
N ASN A 95 -18.92 -45.72 -15.44
CA ASN A 95 -18.10 -45.63 -14.25
C ASN A 95 -16.89 -44.72 -14.52
N LEU A 96 -16.67 -43.76 -13.69
CA LEU A 96 -15.49 -42.92 -13.62
C LEU A 96 -14.68 -43.38 -12.42
N SER A 97 -13.43 -43.79 -12.62
CA SER A 97 -12.53 -44.22 -11.54
C SER A 97 -11.26 -43.35 -11.47
N ASP A 98 -10.86 -43.12 -10.27
CA ASP A 98 -9.59 -42.44 -9.94
C ASP A 98 -8.51 -43.53 -9.79
N GLN A 99 -7.45 -43.44 -10.60
CA GLN A 99 -6.35 -44.42 -10.64
C GLN A 99 -5.19 -44.08 -9.75
N ASN A 100 -5.28 -42.97 -9.00
CA ASN A 100 -4.17 -42.56 -8.15
C ASN A 100 -4.02 -43.54 -6.95
N PRO A 101 -2.79 -44.01 -6.65
CA PRO A 101 -2.55 -44.81 -5.48
C PRO A 101 -2.85 -44.00 -4.20
N PRO A 102 -3.31 -44.62 -3.13
CA PRO A 102 -3.53 -43.92 -1.86
C PRO A 102 -2.21 -43.32 -1.38
N SER A 103 -2.06 -42.01 -1.54
CA SER A 103 -0.83 -41.29 -1.18
C SER A 103 -0.81 -40.81 0.28
N ALA A 104 -1.92 -40.92 0.99
CA ALA A 104 -2.09 -40.60 2.40
C ALA A 104 -3.34 -41.30 2.95
N ASP A 105 -3.43 -41.45 4.26
CA ASP A 105 -4.57 -42.10 4.96
C ASP A 105 -5.92 -41.41 4.71
N TRP A 106 -5.91 -40.18 4.20
CA TRP A 106 -7.10 -39.35 3.92
C TRP A 106 -7.62 -39.47 2.47
N CYS A 107 -6.88 -40.08 1.57
CA CYS A 107 -7.31 -40.21 0.16
C CYS A 107 -7.30 -41.68 -0.27
N ARG A 108 -8.46 -42.19 -0.64
CA ARG A 108 -8.64 -43.51 -1.22
C ARG A 108 -9.14 -43.37 -2.66
N PRO A 109 -8.72 -44.26 -3.58
CA PRO A 109 -9.32 -44.33 -4.90
C PRO A 109 -10.84 -44.40 -4.79
N SER A 110 -11.52 -43.59 -5.58
CA SER A 110 -12.97 -43.49 -5.56
C SER A 110 -13.56 -43.73 -6.94
N GLU A 111 -14.84 -44.06 -6.98
CA GLU A 111 -15.60 -44.25 -8.18
C GLU A 111 -16.84 -43.37 -8.18
N ALA A 112 -17.23 -42.89 -9.35
CA ALA A 112 -18.48 -42.19 -9.57
C ALA A 112 -19.21 -42.84 -10.76
N GLN A 113 -20.49 -43.08 -10.62
CA GLN A 113 -21.30 -43.76 -11.64
C GLN A 113 -22.43 -42.82 -12.08
N ARG A 114 -22.68 -42.78 -13.39
CA ARG A 114 -23.75 -41.97 -13.94
C ARG A 114 -24.34 -42.60 -15.18
N GLN A 115 -25.67 -42.48 -15.30
CA GLN A 115 -26.39 -42.91 -16.52
C GLN A 115 -26.38 -41.79 -17.55
N PHE A 116 -26.09 -42.12 -18.78
CA PHE A 116 -26.14 -41.24 -19.94
C PHE A 116 -27.04 -41.84 -21.02
N THR A 117 -27.59 -40.96 -21.87
CA THR A 117 -28.40 -41.36 -23.00
C THR A 117 -27.86 -40.74 -24.28
N ILE A 118 -27.54 -41.53 -25.29
CA ILE A 118 -27.18 -41.08 -26.63
C ILE A 118 -28.33 -41.40 -27.57
N THR A 119 -28.79 -40.40 -28.31
CA THR A 119 -29.80 -40.56 -29.37
C THR A 119 -29.11 -40.53 -30.73
N ILE A 120 -29.39 -41.50 -31.56
CA ILE A 120 -28.91 -41.62 -32.96
C ILE A 120 -30.10 -41.51 -33.89
N ASN A 121 -30.11 -40.51 -34.76
CA ASN A 121 -31.12 -40.30 -35.79
C ASN A 121 -30.90 -41.24 -37.01
N GLY A 122 -31.95 -41.59 -37.73
CA GLY A 122 -31.84 -42.35 -38.93
C GLY A 122 -31.13 -41.63 -40.08
N SER A 123 -30.56 -42.39 -41.02
CA SER A 123 -29.92 -41.87 -42.24
C SER A 123 -30.98 -41.30 -43.18
N GLY A 124 -31.40 -40.10 -43.04
CA GLY A 124 -32.43 -39.55 -43.97
C GLY A 124 -33.13 -38.34 -43.38
N GLY A 125 -32.41 -37.28 -43.21
CA GLY A 125 -32.99 -36.02 -42.78
C GLY A 125 -31.90 -35.17 -42.16
N GLY A 126 -31.12 -34.49 -42.97
CA GLY A 126 -30.24 -33.41 -42.50
C GLY A 126 -31.08 -32.28 -41.92
N GLY A 127 -31.56 -32.48 -40.71
CA GLY A 127 -31.87 -31.32 -39.86
C GLY A 127 -30.57 -30.62 -39.60
N PRO A 128 -30.56 -29.26 -39.53
CA PRO A 128 -29.37 -28.52 -39.13
C PRO A 128 -28.83 -29.14 -37.85
N ALA A 129 -27.51 -29.36 -37.82
CA ALA A 129 -26.82 -29.77 -36.59
C ALA A 129 -27.34 -28.91 -35.44
N PRO A 130 -27.64 -29.48 -34.25
CA PRO A 130 -27.97 -28.66 -33.09
C PRO A 130 -26.95 -27.56 -33.03
N PRO A 131 -27.33 -26.30 -32.82
CA PRO A 131 -26.35 -25.20 -32.72
C PRO A 131 -25.33 -25.62 -31.68
N ALA A 132 -24.05 -25.55 -32.04
CA ALA A 132 -22.97 -25.75 -31.10
C ALA A 132 -23.32 -24.94 -29.82
N PRO A 133 -23.11 -25.49 -28.60
CA PRO A 133 -23.46 -24.81 -27.38
C PRO A 133 -22.92 -23.40 -27.48
N ALA A 134 -23.80 -22.44 -27.32
CA ALA A 134 -23.44 -21.01 -27.49
C ALA A 134 -22.19 -20.75 -26.65
N ALA A 135 -21.14 -20.24 -27.31
CA ALA A 135 -19.93 -19.88 -26.61
C ALA A 135 -20.32 -19.00 -25.43
N THR A 136 -19.85 -19.34 -24.24
CA THR A 136 -20.09 -18.53 -23.06
C THR A 136 -18.77 -17.88 -22.66
N VAL A 137 -18.86 -16.63 -22.25
CA VAL A 137 -17.71 -15.91 -21.66
C VAL A 137 -18.19 -15.10 -20.47
N SER A 138 -17.47 -15.17 -19.36
CA SER A 138 -17.77 -14.35 -18.18
C SER A 138 -16.47 -13.80 -17.57
N ILE A 139 -16.52 -12.54 -17.14
CA ILE A 139 -15.38 -11.89 -16.47
C ILE A 139 -15.30 -12.38 -15.04
N THR A 140 -14.19 -13.03 -14.67
CA THR A 140 -13.95 -13.59 -13.33
C THR A 140 -13.17 -12.66 -12.41
N THR A 141 -12.47 -11.65 -12.95
CA THR A 141 -11.80 -10.63 -12.12
C THR A 141 -12.81 -9.95 -11.22
N ALA A 142 -12.58 -10.00 -9.90
CA ALA A 142 -13.47 -9.41 -8.90
C ALA A 142 -13.30 -7.88 -8.82
N SER A 143 -12.08 -7.42 -8.62
CA SER A 143 -11.68 -6.01 -8.44
C SER A 143 -10.26 -5.78 -8.93
N LEU A 144 -9.89 -4.51 -9.02
CA LEU A 144 -8.53 -4.08 -9.35
C LEU A 144 -7.82 -3.56 -8.09
N PRO A 145 -6.54 -3.86 -7.88
CA PRO A 145 -5.76 -3.22 -6.83
C PRO A 145 -5.62 -1.73 -7.13
N ALA A 146 -5.59 -0.87 -6.10
CA ALA A 146 -5.41 0.54 -6.32
C ALA A 146 -4.02 0.84 -6.92
N ALA A 147 -3.97 1.82 -7.81
CA ALA A 147 -2.77 2.34 -8.45
C ALA A 147 -2.20 3.54 -7.67
N SER A 148 -1.07 4.09 -8.10
CA SER A 148 -0.52 5.34 -7.57
C SER A 148 0.09 6.17 -8.69
N VAL A 149 -0.06 7.47 -8.61
CA VAL A 149 0.55 8.41 -9.55
C VAL A 149 2.07 8.19 -9.61
N GLY A 150 2.62 8.15 -10.83
CA GLY A 150 4.04 8.02 -11.08
C GLY A 150 4.65 6.64 -10.83
N SER A 151 3.86 5.66 -10.36
CA SER A 151 4.34 4.29 -10.12
C SER A 151 3.86 3.34 -11.23
N PRO A 152 4.71 2.42 -11.70
CA PRO A 152 4.28 1.39 -12.65
C PRO A 152 3.12 0.57 -12.10
N TYR A 153 2.09 0.38 -12.90
CA TYR A 153 0.91 -0.43 -12.58
C TYR A 153 0.79 -1.60 -13.55
N SER A 154 0.48 -2.77 -13.04
CA SER A 154 0.22 -3.96 -13.85
C SER A 154 -0.86 -4.81 -13.18
N SER A 155 -1.88 -5.17 -13.94
CA SER A 155 -2.95 -6.10 -13.55
C SER A 155 -3.44 -6.82 -14.79
N THR A 156 -4.07 -7.98 -14.63
CA THR A 156 -4.60 -8.75 -15.77
C THR A 156 -6.05 -9.13 -15.50
N PHE A 157 -6.92 -8.83 -16.45
CA PHE A 157 -8.29 -9.30 -16.43
C PHE A 157 -8.34 -10.80 -16.76
N ALA A 158 -9.16 -11.53 -16.03
CA ALA A 158 -9.41 -12.94 -16.24
C ALA A 158 -10.87 -13.19 -16.62
N ALA A 159 -11.08 -14.16 -17.49
CA ALA A 159 -12.40 -14.62 -17.89
C ALA A 159 -12.47 -16.14 -17.92
N SER A 160 -13.63 -16.70 -17.61
CA SER A 160 -13.98 -18.07 -17.93
C SER A 160 -14.52 -18.11 -19.35
N SER A 161 -13.88 -18.87 -20.24
CA SER A 161 -14.22 -18.90 -21.67
C SER A 161 -13.82 -20.23 -22.30
N SER A 162 -14.60 -20.69 -23.27
CA SER A 162 -14.29 -21.85 -24.11
C SER A 162 -13.38 -21.55 -25.31
N ALA A 163 -13.08 -20.25 -25.55
CA ALA A 163 -12.21 -19.77 -26.62
C ALA A 163 -11.29 -18.68 -26.13
N THR A 164 -10.23 -18.36 -26.88
CA THR A 164 -9.29 -17.29 -26.54
C THR A 164 -10.01 -15.97 -26.35
N PRO A 165 -9.96 -15.33 -25.17
CA PRO A 165 -10.61 -14.07 -24.89
C PRO A 165 -9.85 -12.89 -25.51
N SER A 166 -10.59 -11.92 -26.04
CA SER A 166 -10.08 -10.63 -26.48
C SER A 166 -10.76 -9.52 -25.69
N TRP A 167 -9.98 -8.57 -25.20
CA TRP A 167 -10.39 -7.53 -24.26
C TRP A 167 -10.38 -6.14 -24.88
N SER A 168 -11.35 -5.32 -24.48
CA SER A 168 -11.44 -3.90 -24.88
C SER A 168 -12.21 -3.09 -23.84
N ILE A 169 -12.10 -1.75 -23.92
CA ILE A 169 -12.94 -0.84 -23.15
C ILE A 169 -14.27 -0.65 -23.90
N ALA A 170 -15.39 -0.92 -23.23
CA ALA A 170 -16.72 -0.76 -23.77
C ALA A 170 -17.33 0.61 -23.46
N ALA A 171 -17.03 1.19 -22.30
CA ALA A 171 -17.51 2.52 -21.89
C ALA A 171 -16.56 3.14 -20.85
N GLY A 172 -16.56 4.46 -20.78
CA GLY A 172 -15.64 5.22 -19.94
C GLY A 172 -14.24 5.31 -20.53
N SER A 173 -13.29 5.78 -19.72
CA SER A 173 -11.88 5.89 -20.10
C SER A 173 -11.01 5.36 -18.95
N LEU A 174 -9.85 4.81 -19.29
CA LEU A 174 -8.84 4.45 -18.31
C LEU A 174 -8.21 5.71 -17.70
N PRO A 175 -7.65 5.64 -16.48
CA PRO A 175 -6.79 6.68 -15.97
C PRO A 175 -5.69 7.02 -16.98
N ALA A 176 -5.38 8.32 -17.13
CA ALA A 176 -4.31 8.77 -18.01
C ALA A 176 -2.99 8.06 -17.68
N GLY A 177 -2.32 7.55 -18.69
CA GLY A 177 -1.08 6.77 -18.57
C GLY A 177 -1.27 5.26 -18.44
N LEU A 178 -2.52 4.75 -18.40
CA LEU A 178 -2.81 3.31 -18.46
C LEU A 178 -3.36 2.91 -19.83
N SER A 179 -3.09 1.67 -20.23
CA SER A 179 -3.61 1.05 -21.44
C SER A 179 -4.03 -0.40 -21.18
N LEU A 180 -5.08 -0.83 -21.89
CA LEU A 180 -5.55 -2.22 -21.89
C LEU A 180 -5.13 -2.89 -23.18
N ALA A 181 -4.36 -3.97 -23.08
CA ALA A 181 -4.01 -4.81 -24.21
C ALA A 181 -5.12 -5.83 -24.51
N SER A 182 -5.19 -6.31 -25.75
CA SER A 182 -6.20 -7.30 -26.17
C SER A 182 -6.12 -8.64 -25.45
N ASN A 183 -5.00 -8.96 -24.84
CA ASN A 183 -4.84 -10.15 -23.99
C ASN A 183 -5.34 -9.96 -22.54
N GLY A 184 -5.90 -8.79 -22.21
CA GLY A 184 -6.41 -8.47 -20.87
C GLY A 184 -5.40 -7.83 -19.92
N ALA A 185 -4.17 -7.58 -20.34
CA ALA A 185 -3.18 -6.89 -19.53
C ALA A 185 -3.50 -5.39 -19.47
N LEU A 186 -3.76 -4.88 -18.26
CA LEU A 186 -3.90 -3.46 -17.94
C LEU A 186 -2.60 -2.97 -17.33
N SER A 187 -1.89 -2.09 -18.04
CA SER A 187 -0.55 -1.64 -17.60
C SER A 187 -0.27 -0.20 -17.99
N GLY A 188 0.77 0.37 -17.35
CA GLY A 188 1.25 1.73 -17.59
C GLY A 188 1.63 2.44 -16.30
N THR A 189 1.71 3.78 -16.35
CA THR A 189 2.02 4.63 -15.20
C THR A 189 0.96 5.73 -15.10
N PRO A 190 0.06 5.66 -14.08
CA PRO A 190 -0.98 6.67 -13.89
C PRO A 190 -0.38 8.06 -13.67
N GLN A 191 -0.97 9.08 -14.28
CA GLN A 191 -0.49 10.47 -14.23
C GLN A 191 -1.30 11.35 -13.28
N THR A 192 -2.57 11.00 -13.02
CA THR A 192 -3.47 11.80 -12.18
C THR A 192 -4.11 10.94 -11.10
N ALA A 193 -4.20 11.48 -9.88
CA ALA A 193 -4.90 10.85 -8.78
C ALA A 193 -6.41 11.02 -8.94
N GLY A 194 -7.17 10.08 -8.41
CA GLY A 194 -8.63 10.08 -8.42
C GLY A 194 -9.21 8.69 -8.55
N THR A 195 -10.52 8.60 -8.56
CA THR A 195 -11.27 7.36 -8.77
C THR A 195 -11.90 7.39 -10.15
N VAL A 196 -11.59 6.40 -10.97
CA VAL A 196 -12.08 6.30 -12.35
C VAL A 196 -12.89 5.02 -12.51
N SER A 197 -14.09 5.13 -13.09
CA SER A 197 -14.95 3.99 -13.43
C SER A 197 -14.98 3.80 -14.94
N PHE A 198 -14.82 2.54 -15.37
CA PHE A 198 -14.87 2.16 -16.78
C PHE A 198 -15.44 0.76 -16.93
N THR A 199 -15.98 0.45 -18.11
CA THR A 199 -16.54 -0.86 -18.44
C THR A 199 -15.62 -1.61 -19.38
N VAL A 200 -15.22 -2.81 -18.95
CA VAL A 200 -14.39 -3.71 -19.76
C VAL A 200 -15.32 -4.71 -20.46
N LYS A 201 -15.04 -4.96 -21.72
CA LYS A 201 -15.69 -6.00 -22.53
C LYS A 201 -14.69 -7.11 -22.84
N VAL A 202 -15.13 -8.34 -22.70
CA VAL A 202 -14.44 -9.52 -23.20
C VAL A 202 -15.29 -10.18 -24.30
N SER A 203 -14.63 -10.64 -25.35
CA SER A 203 -15.24 -11.35 -26.45
C SER A 203 -14.47 -12.65 -26.70
N ALA A 204 -15.18 -13.78 -26.82
CA ALA A 204 -14.57 -15.08 -27.10
C ALA A 204 -15.56 -16.00 -27.83
N GLY A 205 -15.18 -16.59 -28.98
CA GLY A 205 -16.03 -17.52 -29.72
C GLY A 205 -17.40 -16.97 -30.13
N GLY A 206 -17.52 -15.66 -30.34
CA GLY A 206 -18.78 -14.98 -30.65
C GLY A 206 -19.61 -14.56 -29.43
N ALA A 207 -19.28 -15.03 -28.23
CA ALA A 207 -19.89 -14.58 -26.99
C ALA A 207 -19.22 -13.30 -26.46
N GLN A 208 -19.96 -12.50 -25.71
CA GLN A 208 -19.46 -11.26 -25.09
C GLN A 208 -19.96 -11.15 -23.66
N SER A 209 -19.13 -10.55 -22.81
CA SER A 209 -19.48 -10.17 -21.44
C SER A 209 -18.90 -8.81 -21.13
N GLN A 210 -19.57 -8.05 -20.27
CA GLN A 210 -19.13 -6.74 -19.84
C GLN A 210 -19.22 -6.64 -18.31
N LYS A 211 -18.26 -5.92 -17.73
CA LYS A 211 -18.24 -5.64 -16.30
C LYS A 211 -17.66 -4.25 -16.05
N GLN A 212 -18.31 -3.50 -15.18
CA GLN A 212 -17.78 -2.22 -14.71
C GLN A 212 -16.74 -2.44 -13.63
N PHE A 213 -15.65 -1.71 -13.72
CA PHE A 213 -14.59 -1.64 -12.73
C PHE A 213 -14.38 -0.20 -12.28
N THR A 214 -13.97 -0.08 -11.05
CA THR A 214 -13.51 1.17 -10.46
C THR A 214 -12.05 1.01 -10.09
N LEU A 215 -11.19 1.92 -10.56
CA LEU A 215 -9.79 1.96 -10.20
C LEU A 215 -9.51 3.24 -9.43
N GLU A 216 -9.06 3.07 -8.20
CA GLU A 216 -8.54 4.15 -7.37
C GLU A 216 -7.08 4.39 -7.70
N VAL A 217 -6.73 5.65 -8.02
CA VAL A 217 -5.36 6.11 -8.19
C VAL A 217 -5.01 7.04 -7.05
N THR A 218 -4.19 6.58 -6.13
CA THR A 218 -3.74 7.39 -4.98
C THR A 218 -2.67 8.40 -5.43
N PRO A 219 -2.57 9.59 -4.79
CA PRO A 219 -1.46 10.51 -5.02
C PRO A 219 -0.11 9.83 -4.82
N ALA A 220 0.94 10.35 -5.44
CA ALA A 220 2.29 9.88 -5.20
C ALA A 220 2.66 10.03 -3.73
N LEU A 221 3.39 9.05 -3.18
CA LEU A 221 3.90 9.14 -1.82
C LEU A 221 4.96 10.24 -1.73
N GLN A 222 4.79 11.16 -0.78
CA GLN A 222 5.68 12.30 -0.57
C GLN A 222 5.93 12.50 0.92
N ILE A 223 7.12 13.04 1.23
CA ILE A 223 7.45 13.56 2.56
C ILE A 223 7.26 15.07 2.52
N ILE A 224 6.54 15.61 3.50
CA ILE A 224 6.36 17.05 3.70
C ILE A 224 7.04 17.42 5.02
N GLY A 225 8.01 18.33 4.94
CA GLY A 225 8.76 18.83 6.08
C GLY A 225 9.65 20.00 5.66
N PRO A 226 10.32 20.66 6.60
CA PRO A 226 11.25 21.74 6.27
C PRO A 226 12.54 21.18 5.67
N ASP A 227 13.03 21.81 4.60
CA ASP A 227 14.28 21.39 3.94
C ASP A 227 15.54 21.76 4.76
N SER A 228 15.50 22.87 5.48
CA SER A 228 16.64 23.41 6.22
C SER A 228 16.23 23.96 7.59
N PRO A 229 15.80 23.11 8.52
CA PRO A 229 15.44 23.50 9.86
C PRO A 229 16.67 23.96 10.64
N VAL A 230 16.44 24.89 11.57
CA VAL A 230 17.47 25.44 12.42
C VAL A 230 17.17 25.10 13.87
N GLY A 231 18.20 24.71 14.60
CA GLY A 231 18.19 24.51 16.05
C GLY A 231 19.35 25.26 16.73
N GLU A 232 19.41 25.19 18.04
CA GLU A 232 20.49 25.75 18.85
C GLU A 232 20.89 24.76 19.93
N VAL A 233 22.17 24.75 20.29
CA VAL A 233 22.70 23.96 21.40
C VAL A 233 21.99 24.32 22.71
N ALA A 234 21.52 23.32 23.43
CA ALA A 234 20.79 23.41 24.70
C ALA A 234 19.40 24.06 24.60
N VAL A 235 18.82 24.16 23.41
CA VAL A 235 17.43 24.59 23.17
C VAL A 235 16.62 23.38 22.68
N PRO A 236 15.44 23.08 23.27
CA PRO A 236 14.58 22.01 22.79
C PRO A 236 14.21 22.21 21.34
N LEU A 237 14.37 21.13 20.54
CA LEU A 237 14.08 21.09 19.12
C LEU A 237 12.93 20.10 18.86
N THR A 238 12.00 20.48 18.01
CA THR A 238 10.99 19.56 17.45
C THR A 238 10.75 19.92 15.99
N ILE A 239 11.02 18.95 15.09
CA ILE A 239 10.79 19.09 13.66
C ILE A 239 9.83 17.98 13.25
N GLY A 240 8.68 18.35 12.68
CA GLY A 240 7.70 17.41 12.15
C GLY A 240 8.00 17.05 10.69
N LEU A 241 7.82 15.79 10.36
CA LEU A 241 7.78 15.25 8.99
C LEU A 241 6.44 14.57 8.81
N ASN A 242 5.78 14.75 7.66
CA ASN A 242 4.51 14.15 7.37
C ASN A 242 4.58 13.38 6.03
N ALA A 243 3.98 12.20 6.00
CA ALA A 243 3.75 11.44 4.76
C ALA A 243 2.41 11.83 4.15
N THR A 244 2.38 12.05 2.85
CA THR A 244 1.16 12.29 2.09
C THR A 244 1.15 11.45 0.83
N GLY A 245 -0.04 11.11 0.32
CA GLY A 245 -0.18 10.18 -0.79
C GLY A 245 0.17 8.75 -0.40
N GLY A 246 0.34 7.88 -1.38
CA GLY A 246 0.54 6.46 -1.10
C GLY A 246 -0.65 5.79 -0.41
N SER A 247 -0.39 4.75 0.38
CA SER A 247 -1.40 4.00 1.15
C SER A 247 -0.91 3.76 2.57
N ALA A 248 -1.65 4.27 3.56
CA ALA A 248 -1.35 4.02 4.98
C ALA A 248 -1.53 2.54 5.36
N PRO A 249 -0.89 2.05 6.43
CA PRO A 249 0.06 2.74 7.29
C PRO A 249 1.42 2.97 6.63
N TYR A 250 2.16 3.97 7.14
CA TYR A 250 3.49 4.30 6.65
C TYR A 250 4.56 3.89 7.65
N ARG A 251 5.73 3.53 7.12
CA ARG A 251 6.93 3.21 7.91
C ARG A 251 8.04 4.19 7.59
N TRP A 252 8.62 4.79 8.62
CA TRP A 252 9.69 5.77 8.53
C TRP A 252 11.04 5.21 8.93
N GLU A 253 12.08 5.68 8.27
CA GLU A 253 13.46 5.32 8.56
C GLU A 253 14.40 6.51 8.32
N LEU A 254 15.36 6.74 9.23
CA LEU A 254 16.53 7.56 8.96
C LEU A 254 17.52 6.71 8.19
N LYS A 255 17.57 6.89 6.87
CA LYS A 255 18.36 6.07 5.94
C LYS A 255 19.85 6.40 6.02
N THR A 256 20.19 7.68 6.04
CA THR A 256 21.58 8.15 6.11
C THR A 256 21.71 9.41 6.95
N GLY A 257 22.93 9.64 7.44
CA GLY A 257 23.25 10.73 8.34
C GLY A 257 23.20 10.32 9.81
N SER A 258 23.71 11.17 10.68
CA SER A 258 23.63 11.03 12.13
C SER A 258 23.02 12.30 12.72
N LEU A 259 22.11 12.09 13.66
CA LEU A 259 21.50 13.20 14.41
C LEU A 259 22.52 13.82 15.39
N PRO A 260 22.34 15.10 15.76
CA PRO A 260 23.08 15.70 16.86
C PRO A 260 22.92 14.87 18.14
N THR A 261 23.92 14.87 19.01
CA THR A 261 23.84 14.21 20.32
C THR A 261 22.62 14.72 21.08
N HIS A 262 21.90 13.82 21.76
CA HIS A 262 20.65 14.05 22.50
C HIS A 262 19.44 14.47 21.62
N VAL A 263 19.51 14.26 20.31
CA VAL A 263 18.38 14.40 19.40
C VAL A 263 18.03 13.03 18.86
N GLY A 264 16.76 12.64 18.92
CA GLY A 264 16.26 11.37 18.43
C GLY A 264 15.32 11.54 17.26
N PHE A 265 15.19 10.49 16.46
CA PHE A 265 14.17 10.33 15.45
C PHE A 265 13.08 9.39 15.98
N ILE A 266 11.85 9.84 15.95
CA ILE A 266 10.66 9.10 16.34
C ILE A 266 9.86 8.90 15.07
N GLY A 267 10.02 7.73 14.48
CA GLY A 267 9.17 7.29 13.37
C GLY A 267 7.92 6.63 13.92
N ASP A 268 6.83 6.85 13.26
CA ASP A 268 5.51 6.27 13.52
C ASP A 268 4.90 6.52 14.92
N GLN A 269 3.81 7.28 14.89
CA GLN A 269 2.87 7.40 15.99
C GLN A 269 1.47 7.11 15.44
N GLY A 270 0.99 5.88 15.64
CA GLY A 270 -0.35 5.45 15.20
C GLY A 270 -0.38 4.91 13.76
N ASN A 271 -0.96 5.65 12.80
CA ASN A 271 -1.04 5.23 11.39
C ASN A 271 0.23 5.50 10.56
N GLY A 272 1.31 5.98 11.20
CA GLY A 272 2.58 6.26 10.55
C GLY A 272 2.60 7.53 9.68
N SER A 273 1.55 8.34 9.66
CA SER A 273 1.50 9.51 8.80
C SER A 273 2.45 10.64 9.24
N ALA A 274 2.92 10.63 10.47
CA ALA A 274 3.81 11.64 11.02
C ALA A 274 5.05 11.02 11.68
N ALA A 275 6.18 11.68 11.52
CA ALA A 275 7.43 11.39 12.23
C ALA A 275 8.00 12.69 12.80
N MET A 276 8.84 12.58 13.79
CA MET A 276 9.44 13.74 14.46
C MET A 276 10.93 13.54 14.71
N ILE A 277 11.68 14.62 14.53
CA ILE A 277 13.02 14.78 15.08
C ILE A 277 12.88 15.62 16.35
N LYS A 278 13.24 15.07 17.49
CA LYS A 278 13.02 15.74 18.78
C LYS A 278 14.18 15.51 19.73
N GLY A 279 14.53 16.56 20.50
CA GLY A 279 15.56 16.48 21.52
C GLY A 279 16.12 17.85 21.91
N VAL A 280 17.25 17.83 22.61
CA VAL A 280 17.99 19.02 22.97
C VAL A 280 19.42 18.87 22.46
N PRO A 281 19.80 19.51 21.33
CA PRO A 281 21.11 19.31 20.73
C PRO A 281 22.23 19.68 21.67
N ALA A 282 23.26 18.85 21.75
CA ALA A 282 24.47 19.14 22.51
C ALA A 282 25.60 19.70 21.63
N ASP A 283 25.62 19.41 20.36
CA ASP A 283 26.67 19.72 19.41
C ASP A 283 26.19 20.73 18.36
N PRO A 284 26.92 21.81 18.09
CA PRO A 284 26.65 22.68 16.96
C PRO A 284 27.16 22.05 15.68
N GLY A 285 26.56 22.41 14.54
CA GLY A 285 27.00 21.90 13.24
C GLY A 285 25.92 21.87 12.20
N SER A 286 26.24 21.24 11.06
CA SER A 286 25.32 20.98 9.96
C SER A 286 25.18 19.48 9.75
N PHE A 287 23.96 18.98 9.90
CA PHE A 287 23.62 17.55 9.87
C PHE A 287 22.76 17.29 8.65
N LYS A 288 23.32 16.60 7.67
CA LYS A 288 22.60 16.16 6.47
C LYS A 288 21.94 14.82 6.77
N LEU A 289 20.61 14.76 6.72
CA LEU A 289 19.80 13.63 7.13
C LEU A 289 18.90 13.23 5.98
N ALA A 290 18.94 11.97 5.57
CA ALA A 290 18.02 11.44 4.57
C ALA A 290 17.02 10.50 5.23
N PHE A 291 15.74 10.82 5.07
CA PHE A 291 14.61 10.05 5.59
C PHE A 291 13.92 9.34 4.46
N THR A 292 13.55 8.09 4.69
CA THR A 292 12.71 7.31 3.80
C THR A 292 11.37 7.04 4.49
N VAL A 293 10.28 7.20 3.75
CA VAL A 293 8.96 6.71 4.14
C VAL A 293 8.54 5.63 3.15
N THR A 294 8.01 4.54 3.69
CA THR A 294 7.50 3.40 2.90
C THR A 294 6.04 3.16 3.27
N ASP A 295 5.18 3.02 2.29
CA ASP A 295 3.77 2.73 2.48
C ASP A 295 3.49 1.21 2.63
N VAL A 296 2.26 0.83 2.99
CA VAL A 296 1.87 -0.58 3.17
C VAL A 296 2.04 -1.44 1.92
N ARG A 297 2.12 -0.82 0.74
CA ARG A 297 2.34 -1.52 -0.55
C ARG A 297 3.82 -1.63 -0.93
N GLY A 298 4.73 -1.22 -0.05
CA GLY A 298 6.17 -1.27 -0.28
C GLY A 298 6.71 -0.15 -1.17
N ARG A 299 5.91 0.88 -1.51
CA ARG A 299 6.38 2.05 -2.24
C ARG A 299 7.09 2.98 -1.28
N SER A 300 8.21 3.54 -1.69
CA SER A 300 9.02 4.42 -0.85
C SER A 300 9.38 5.71 -1.55
N THR A 301 9.56 6.76 -0.77
CA THR A 301 10.13 8.03 -1.20
C THR A 301 11.15 8.51 -0.19
N GLU A 302 12.06 9.35 -0.62
CA GLU A 302 13.16 9.87 0.20
C GLU A 302 13.19 11.39 0.16
N GLN A 303 13.46 12.01 1.30
CA GLN A 303 13.75 13.43 1.42
C GLN A 303 15.02 13.62 2.24
N THR A 304 15.89 14.49 1.74
CA THR A 304 17.07 14.95 2.48
C THR A 304 16.79 16.32 3.09
N ILE A 305 17.03 16.46 4.39
CA ILE A 305 16.99 17.74 5.10
C ILE A 305 18.38 18.06 5.62
N THR A 306 18.66 19.36 5.78
CA THR A 306 19.90 19.85 6.39
C THR A 306 19.56 20.57 7.68
N LEU A 307 19.67 19.87 8.81
CA LEU A 307 19.50 20.47 10.14
C LEU A 307 20.77 21.26 10.49
N ARG A 308 20.60 22.56 10.70
CA ARG A 308 21.67 23.43 11.21
C ARG A 308 21.47 23.67 12.69
N VAL A 309 22.46 23.36 13.51
CA VAL A 309 22.45 23.63 14.94
C VAL A 309 23.47 24.73 15.23
N ALA A 310 22.97 25.87 15.60
CA ALA A 310 23.80 27.01 15.99
C ALA A 310 24.50 26.75 17.33
N GLU A 311 25.61 27.45 17.55
CA GLU A 311 26.23 27.51 18.89
C GLU A 311 25.26 28.12 19.89
N LYS A 312 25.41 27.74 21.14
CA LYS A 312 24.64 28.28 22.24
C LYS A 312 24.80 29.79 22.35
N LEU A 313 23.66 30.48 22.44
CA LEU A 313 23.65 31.95 22.69
C LEU A 313 24.52 32.31 23.90
N ARG A 314 25.45 33.20 23.72
CA ARG A 314 26.30 33.76 24.76
C ARG A 314 26.24 35.30 24.72
N LEU A 315 26.06 35.90 25.87
CA LEU A 315 26.08 37.34 26.00
C LEU A 315 27.45 37.76 26.54
N VAL A 316 28.19 38.50 25.72
CA VAL A 316 29.52 39.00 26.03
C VAL A 316 29.45 40.50 26.13
N ALA A 317 29.75 41.06 27.30
CA ALA A 317 29.85 42.49 27.45
C ALA A 317 31.21 42.98 26.92
N VAL A 318 31.21 43.53 25.73
CA VAL A 318 32.41 44.15 25.11
C VAL A 318 32.18 45.62 25.03
N HIS A 319 33.18 46.42 25.43
CA HIS A 319 33.14 47.89 25.42
C HIS A 319 31.98 48.50 26.24
N MET A 320 31.81 48.04 27.47
CA MET A 320 30.93 48.72 28.45
C MET A 320 31.75 49.55 29.43
N PRO A 321 31.79 50.88 29.26
CA PRO A 321 32.42 51.72 30.25
C PRO A 321 31.71 51.55 31.61
N ARG A 322 32.46 51.21 32.66
CA ARG A 322 31.89 51.05 34.01
C ARG A 322 31.57 52.37 34.65
N VAL A 323 32.12 53.46 34.10
CA VAL A 323 31.97 54.86 34.64
C VAL A 323 31.48 55.75 33.52
N GLY A 324 30.45 56.52 33.79
CA GLY A 324 29.94 57.62 32.98
C GLY A 324 29.96 58.93 33.78
N HIS A 325 29.70 60.05 33.14
CA HIS A 325 29.65 61.36 33.75
C HIS A 325 28.32 62.06 33.44
N VAL A 326 27.77 62.73 34.42
CA VAL A 326 26.55 63.54 34.27
C VAL A 326 26.66 64.49 33.11
N GLY A 327 25.67 64.54 32.22
CA GLY A 327 25.61 65.42 31.06
C GLY A 327 26.55 65.06 29.91
N LYS A 328 27.46 64.09 30.06
CA LYS A 328 28.34 63.63 28.98
C LYS A 328 27.72 62.47 28.24
N PRO A 329 27.95 62.31 26.91
CA PRO A 329 27.48 61.17 26.15
C PRO A 329 28.05 59.87 26.72
N TYR A 330 27.17 58.90 26.93
CA TYR A 330 27.50 57.51 27.30
C TYR A 330 27.05 56.56 26.22
N ARG A 331 27.91 55.61 25.87
CA ARG A 331 27.58 54.52 24.92
C ARG A 331 28.19 53.24 25.43
N ALA A 332 27.35 52.22 25.49
CA ALA A 332 27.76 50.85 25.78
C ALA A 332 26.93 49.91 24.90
N ARG A 333 27.48 48.78 24.53
CA ARG A 333 26.79 47.81 23.69
C ARG A 333 27.04 46.42 24.20
N GLY A 334 25.95 45.65 24.34
CA GLY A 334 26.00 44.22 24.49
C GLY A 334 26.33 43.57 23.16
N ILE A 335 27.10 42.49 23.20
CA ILE A 335 27.43 41.66 22.05
C ILE A 335 27.04 40.22 22.39
N VAL A 336 26.36 39.59 21.50
CA VAL A 336 26.07 38.14 21.54
C VAL A 336 26.97 37.39 20.60
N GLN A 337 27.19 36.13 20.91
CA GLN A 337 27.82 35.10 20.07
C GLN A 337 26.94 33.88 20.11
N GLY A 338 26.84 33.14 18.99
CA GLY A 338 25.91 32.01 18.84
C GLY A 338 24.48 32.51 18.77
N GLY A 339 23.52 31.62 19.07
CA GLY A 339 22.09 31.89 18.92
C GLY A 339 21.62 31.81 17.46
N VAL A 340 20.33 32.06 17.24
CA VAL A 340 19.68 31.99 15.94
C VAL A 340 18.88 33.25 15.67
N GLY A 341 19.12 33.84 14.50
CA GLY A 341 18.36 34.99 14.01
C GLY A 341 18.70 36.32 14.73
N ALA A 342 17.73 37.20 14.78
CA ALA A 342 17.91 38.54 15.40
C ALA A 342 17.67 38.49 16.90
N ASP A 343 18.50 39.21 17.63
CA ASP A 343 18.39 39.31 19.11
C ASP A 343 17.47 40.45 19.53
N ILE A 344 16.65 40.18 20.54
CA ILE A 344 15.84 41.19 21.22
C ILE A 344 16.46 41.46 22.58
N TRP A 345 16.81 42.70 22.80
CA TRP A 345 17.45 43.16 24.02
C TRP A 345 16.48 43.79 25.02
N SER A 346 16.65 43.47 26.27
CA SER A 346 15.82 43.99 27.35
C SER A 346 16.59 44.10 28.67
N ILE A 347 16.01 44.79 29.65
CA ILE A 347 16.50 44.83 31.02
C ILE A 347 15.57 43.97 31.87
N ALA A 348 16.07 42.80 32.29
CA ALA A 348 15.28 41.86 33.08
C ALA A 348 15.15 42.28 34.56
N LYS A 349 16.14 42.99 35.11
CA LYS A 349 16.15 43.45 36.49
C LYS A 349 16.99 44.70 36.62
N GLY A 350 16.58 45.61 37.50
CA GLY A 350 17.23 46.92 37.70
C GLY A 350 16.73 47.98 36.72
N THR A 351 17.34 49.14 36.72
CA THR A 351 16.99 50.28 35.85
C THR A 351 18.23 50.91 35.28
N LEU A 352 18.13 51.48 34.10
CA LEU A 352 19.17 52.32 33.54
C LEU A 352 19.30 53.65 34.34
N PRO A 353 20.51 54.25 34.39
CA PRO A 353 20.67 55.65 34.81
C PRO A 353 19.69 56.54 34.04
N ALA A 354 19.01 57.45 34.76
CA ALA A 354 18.11 58.40 34.10
C ALA A 354 18.86 59.19 33.01
N GLY A 355 18.24 59.24 31.79
CA GLY A 355 18.86 59.89 30.64
C GLY A 355 19.58 58.89 29.68
N LEU A 356 19.67 57.60 30.07
CA LEU A 356 20.12 56.54 29.17
C LEU A 356 18.91 55.67 28.66
N LYS A 357 19.01 55.17 27.44
CA LYS A 357 18.03 54.31 26.82
C LYS A 357 18.72 53.09 26.25
N LEU A 358 18.03 51.93 26.29
CA LEU A 358 18.41 50.71 25.58
C LEU A 358 17.67 50.66 24.25
N ASP A 359 18.39 50.43 23.18
CA ASP A 359 17.81 50.06 21.89
C ASP A 359 17.57 48.53 21.88
N PRO A 360 16.31 48.10 21.79
CA PRO A 360 15.97 46.67 21.88
C PRO A 360 16.44 45.85 20.68
N SER A 361 16.74 46.44 19.54
CA SER A 361 17.19 45.74 18.34
C SER A 361 18.71 45.58 18.24
N THR A 362 19.46 46.52 18.85
CA THR A 362 20.93 46.60 18.71
C THR A 362 21.69 46.31 20.00
N GLY A 363 21.01 46.29 21.14
CA GLY A 363 21.64 46.16 22.44
C GLY A 363 22.46 47.41 22.86
N LEU A 364 22.28 48.52 22.14
CA LEU A 364 22.97 49.76 22.40
C LEU A 364 22.31 50.48 23.59
N ILE A 365 23.10 50.74 24.65
CA ILE A 365 22.75 51.65 25.73
C ILE A 365 23.38 52.99 25.43
N SER A 366 22.58 54.04 25.27
CA SER A 366 23.07 55.34 24.89
C SER A 366 22.26 56.50 25.53
N GLY A 367 22.86 57.67 25.57
CA GLY A 367 22.23 58.89 26.09
C GLY A 367 23.19 59.78 26.90
N LYS A 368 22.61 60.71 27.62
CA LYS A 368 23.37 61.57 28.60
C LYS A 368 22.79 61.38 30.00
N PRO A 369 23.48 60.69 30.91
CA PRO A 369 22.96 60.50 32.27
C PRO A 369 22.77 61.81 32.97
N VAL A 370 21.65 61.98 33.67
CA VAL A 370 21.29 63.21 34.34
C VAL A 370 21.48 63.16 35.88
N ARG A 371 21.71 61.95 36.41
CA ARG A 371 21.82 61.73 37.86
C ARG A 371 23.01 60.85 38.18
N ARG A 372 23.82 61.23 39.16
CA ARG A 372 24.90 60.41 39.71
C ARG A 372 24.36 59.25 40.49
N GLY A 373 25.09 58.13 40.52
CA GLY A 373 24.74 56.96 41.30
C GLY A 373 25.44 55.69 40.80
N GLN A 374 25.24 54.62 41.55
CA GLN A 374 25.62 53.28 41.16
C GLN A 374 24.38 52.56 40.69
N TYR A 375 24.41 52.01 39.49
CA TYR A 375 23.29 51.33 38.88
C TYR A 375 23.67 49.88 38.52
N VAL A 376 22.91 48.90 39.05
CA VAL A 376 23.13 47.54 38.81
C VAL A 376 21.89 46.98 38.05
N LEU A 377 22.10 46.41 36.91
CA LEU A 377 21.03 45.89 36.09
C LEU A 377 21.42 44.56 35.40
N TYR A 378 20.45 43.84 34.93
CA TYR A 378 20.64 42.62 34.14
C TYR A 378 20.21 42.91 32.69
N LEU A 379 21.20 43.02 31.83
CA LEU A 379 20.98 43.12 30.38
C LEU A 379 20.71 41.69 29.83
N THR A 380 19.63 41.54 29.09
CA THR A 380 19.20 40.25 28.55
C THR A 380 19.12 40.36 27.05
N ALA A 381 19.67 39.36 26.34
CA ALA A 381 19.45 39.13 24.96
C ALA A 381 18.60 37.83 24.81
N LYS A 382 17.63 37.86 23.93
CA LYS A 382 16.78 36.72 23.54
C LYS A 382 16.80 36.59 22.04
N ASP A 383 17.09 35.40 21.54
CA ASP A 383 17.09 35.08 20.11
C ASP A 383 15.72 34.65 19.58
N GLU A 384 15.63 34.34 18.27
CA GLU A 384 14.39 33.93 17.61
C GLU A 384 13.88 32.55 18.07
N LEU A 385 14.74 31.64 18.50
CA LEU A 385 14.33 30.35 19.07
C LEU A 385 13.92 30.43 20.54
N GLY A 386 14.02 31.64 21.14
CA GLY A 386 13.60 31.90 22.51
C GLY A 386 14.70 31.65 23.54
N ALA A 387 15.92 31.27 23.12
CA ALA A 387 17.04 31.20 24.03
C ALA A 387 17.33 32.57 24.58
N SER A 388 17.59 32.66 25.87
CA SER A 388 17.89 33.97 26.53
C SER A 388 19.08 33.83 27.43
N ARG A 389 19.87 34.95 27.51
CA ARG A 389 21.00 35.05 28.37
C ARG A 389 21.01 36.43 29.00
N SER A 390 21.29 36.47 30.29
CA SER A 390 21.37 37.70 31.05
C SER A 390 22.77 37.90 31.61
N LEU A 391 23.25 39.13 31.56
CA LEU A 391 24.52 39.54 32.12
C LEU A 391 24.28 40.64 33.13
N LYS A 392 24.82 40.49 34.35
CA LYS A 392 24.84 41.55 35.37
C LYS A 392 25.84 42.59 34.96
N ILE A 393 25.41 43.82 34.80
CA ILE A 393 26.26 44.97 34.53
C ILE A 393 26.11 46.03 35.62
N SER A 394 27.20 46.74 35.88
CA SER A 394 27.24 47.86 36.86
C SER A 394 27.75 49.13 36.18
N ILE A 395 26.96 50.14 36.24
CA ILE A 395 27.31 51.49 35.68
C ILE A 395 27.40 52.50 36.82
N ALA A 396 28.58 53.11 37.00
CA ALA A 396 28.77 54.18 37.92
C ALA A 396 28.68 55.53 37.18
N ILE A 397 27.80 56.44 37.62
CA ILE A 397 27.70 57.77 37.06
C ILE A 397 28.30 58.74 38.11
N ARG A 398 29.37 59.44 37.69
CA ARG A 398 30.09 60.43 38.49
C ARG A 398 29.72 61.82 38.01
N ARG A 399 30.19 62.83 38.71
CA ARG A 399 30.09 64.28 38.31
C ARG A 399 30.86 64.55 37.03
#